data_6978075a755d8a89f26c4dce955dd4a3
#
_entry.id   6978075a755d8a89f26c4dce955dd4a3
#
_cell.length_a   1.000
_cell.length_b   1.000
_cell.length_c   1.000
_cell.angle_alpha   90.00
_cell.angle_beta   90.00
_cell.angle_gamma   90.00
#
_symmetry.space_group_name_H-M   'P 1'
#
loop_
_entity.id
_entity.type
_entity.pdbx_description
1 polymer ?
#
loop_
_entity_poly.entity_id
_entity_poly.type
_entity_poly.pdbx_seq_one_letter_code
_entity_poly.pdbx_strand_id
1 'polypeptide(L)'
;MDKRKACTRTTVGAACAIFVLTACLCAQEAPAWKPFDFDEASRNIPKPREIWPLVREHTVPLEFEIRSDEIVSSDTDPSKKLRKVTAHFYSQELAGKKWGHPCVIFTPEDNRRNLTPERKGKVVIVGSPGRDYFDVHVDKYGEPIAAKTAYPTMVLSNPGRYPDGSDVERDIGILSTLRKQTGKNYYNMNCQLAVVYIQAMNAFQQFLGLDDLNAVVGGHSKRGRSATVAAAIDPRVGSVIIMGNEGVYATDRIQWHLSFHHAFFQDQVDVPVFYIGATNEDGYKMFNVNIMQERLRRPMTIEMIPNYCHSNFSEIQFMDFMMCVAHVFDGRPLSRISEVGHQRQQGRTIFRARIESEAKIQVAKTWYVYTDDPAWRDLMWYHLLMRKVGDHYEATLSGKIPDAFMVEVGDIAMGFPGYVSSTPQKLTDAPVIERRSRGSLPRLWEPSE
;
A
#
# COMPACT_ATOMS: atom_id res chain seq x y z
N MET A 1 10.85 42.40 -63.02
CA MET A 1 11.57 41.40 -63.91
C MET A 1 11.23 40.01 -63.42
N ASP A 2 10.52 39.35 -64.27
CA ASP A 2 9.83 38.11 -64.14
C ASP A 2 10.79 36.92 -64.30
N LYS A 3 10.67 35.87 -63.50
CA LYS A 3 11.10 34.52 -63.89
C LYS A 3 10.31 33.46 -63.10
N ARG A 4 9.21 33.01 -63.71
CA ARG A 4 8.59 31.75 -63.45
C ARG A 4 9.56 30.61 -63.72
N LYS A 5 9.65 29.61 -62.83
CA LYS A 5 10.11 28.28 -63.19
C LYS A 5 9.06 27.25 -62.80
N ALA A 6 8.63 26.52 -63.82
CA ALA A 6 7.77 25.38 -63.79
C ALA A 6 8.40 24.24 -62.97
N CYS A 7 7.65 23.55 -62.14
CA CYS A 7 8.05 22.31 -61.52
C CYS A 7 7.14 21.19 -62.03
N THR A 8 7.80 20.26 -62.67
CA THR A 8 7.30 19.05 -63.32
C THR A 8 6.64 18.10 -62.34
N ARG A 9 5.46 17.63 -62.68
CA ARG A 9 4.83 16.45 -62.09
C ARG A 9 5.59 15.20 -62.50
N THR A 10 6.06 14.42 -61.53
CA THR A 10 6.47 13.03 -61.80
C THR A 10 6.21 12.18 -60.58
N THR A 11 5.31 11.22 -60.78
CA THR A 11 5.19 9.90 -60.12
C THR A 11 5.25 9.80 -58.59
N VAL A 12 4.08 9.86 -57.97
CA VAL A 12 3.78 9.26 -56.68
C VAL A 12 2.71 8.19 -56.92
N GLY A 13 3.14 7.01 -57.28
CA GLY A 13 2.21 5.92 -57.61
C GLY A 13 2.63 4.52 -57.18
N ALA A 14 3.82 4.36 -56.58
CA ALA A 14 4.34 3.02 -56.28
C ALA A 14 4.71 2.75 -54.84
N ALA A 15 4.60 3.71 -53.94
CA ALA A 15 5.01 3.54 -52.54
C ALA A 15 3.86 3.19 -51.54
N CYS A 16 2.60 3.32 -51.95
CA CYS A 16 1.46 3.02 -51.05
C CYS A 16 1.05 1.53 -51.00
N ALA A 17 1.45 0.71 -51.96
CA ALA A 17 1.02 -0.70 -51.98
C ALA A 17 1.88 -1.63 -51.10
N ILE A 18 3.10 -1.23 -50.73
CA ILE A 18 4.01 -2.06 -49.91
C ILE A 18 3.78 -1.84 -48.43
N PHE A 19 3.23 -0.70 -48.00
CA PHE A 19 2.97 -0.42 -46.59
C PHE A 19 1.70 -1.08 -46.04
N VAL A 20 0.75 -1.46 -46.89
CA VAL A 20 -0.50 -2.12 -46.46
C VAL A 20 -0.30 -3.63 -46.26
N LEU A 21 0.65 -4.26 -46.96
CA LEU A 21 0.93 -5.70 -46.78
C LEU A 21 1.80 -6.02 -45.56
N THR A 22 2.58 -5.07 -45.04
CA THR A 22 3.42 -5.29 -43.85
C THR A 22 2.65 -5.03 -42.55
N ALA A 23 1.53 -4.33 -42.59
CA ALA A 23 0.69 -4.09 -41.41
C ALA A 23 -0.26 -5.25 -41.06
N CYS A 24 -0.50 -6.18 -42.00
CA CYS A 24 -1.36 -7.35 -41.77
C CYS A 24 -0.64 -8.58 -41.21
N LEU A 25 0.69 -8.54 -41.03
CA LEU A 25 1.45 -9.71 -40.55
C LEU A 25 1.92 -9.62 -39.09
N CYS A 26 1.53 -8.58 -38.38
CA CYS A 26 1.89 -8.39 -36.94
C CYS A 26 0.71 -8.31 -35.98
N ALA A 27 -0.48 -8.77 -36.37
CA ALA A 27 -1.49 -9.13 -35.40
C ALA A 27 -1.14 -10.52 -34.85
N GLN A 28 -0.01 -10.61 -34.10
CA GLN A 28 0.14 -11.70 -33.16
C GLN A 28 -1.02 -11.52 -32.16
N GLU A 29 -1.95 -12.48 -32.17
CA GLU A 29 -2.94 -12.60 -31.13
C GLU A 29 -2.20 -12.49 -29.80
N ALA A 30 -2.60 -11.53 -28.97
CA ALA A 30 -2.08 -11.41 -27.63
C ALA A 30 -2.24 -12.80 -26.96
N PRO A 31 -1.19 -13.37 -26.39
CA PRO A 31 -1.28 -14.70 -25.81
C PRO A 31 -2.47 -14.73 -24.87
N ALA A 32 -3.34 -15.73 -25.05
CA ALA A 32 -4.52 -15.91 -24.22
C ALA A 32 -4.09 -15.84 -22.73
N TRP A 33 -4.71 -14.95 -21.99
CA TRP A 33 -4.43 -14.78 -20.56
C TRP A 33 -4.63 -16.11 -19.85
N LYS A 34 -3.56 -16.65 -19.27
CA LYS A 34 -3.63 -17.82 -18.40
C LYS A 34 -3.67 -17.31 -16.97
N PRO A 35 -4.58 -17.83 -16.13
CA PRO A 35 -4.55 -17.57 -14.70
C PRO A 35 -3.15 -17.89 -14.17
N PHE A 36 -2.61 -17.01 -13.34
CA PHE A 36 -1.31 -17.21 -12.73
C PHE A 36 -1.42 -18.37 -11.72
N ASP A 37 -0.63 -19.43 -11.89
CA ASP A 37 -0.58 -20.55 -10.94
C ASP A 37 0.30 -20.19 -9.76
N PHE A 38 -0.34 -19.72 -8.70
CA PHE A 38 0.31 -19.36 -7.46
C PHE A 38 0.95 -20.54 -6.75
N ASP A 39 0.36 -21.73 -6.86
CA ASP A 39 0.85 -22.92 -6.15
C ASP A 39 2.10 -23.48 -6.83
N GLU A 40 2.15 -23.42 -8.14
CA GLU A 40 3.36 -23.74 -8.89
C GLU A 40 4.45 -22.69 -8.63
N ALA A 41 4.12 -21.42 -8.74
CA ALA A 41 5.08 -20.33 -8.52
C ALA A 41 5.63 -20.35 -7.08
N SER A 42 4.81 -20.64 -6.07
CA SER A 42 5.22 -20.62 -4.66
C SER A 42 6.19 -21.76 -4.29
N ARG A 43 6.14 -22.88 -5.01
CA ARG A 43 6.97 -24.07 -4.68
C ARG A 43 8.46 -23.83 -4.79
N ASN A 44 8.91 -22.95 -5.67
CA ASN A 44 10.32 -22.69 -5.96
C ASN A 44 10.81 -21.31 -5.49
N ILE A 45 9.99 -20.60 -4.72
CA ILE A 45 10.30 -19.26 -4.25
C ILE A 45 10.73 -19.33 -2.79
N PRO A 46 11.99 -18.96 -2.44
CA PRO A 46 12.45 -18.96 -1.05
C PRO A 46 11.65 -17.91 -0.24
N LYS A 47 11.23 -18.34 0.94
CA LYS A 47 10.44 -17.50 1.85
C LYS A 47 11.33 -16.54 2.66
N PRO A 48 10.78 -15.44 3.20
CA PRO A 48 11.56 -14.45 3.94
C PRO A 48 12.46 -15.03 5.03
N ARG A 49 11.97 -15.95 5.85
CA ARG A 49 12.77 -16.57 6.94
C ARG A 49 13.92 -17.42 6.42
N GLU A 50 13.79 -18.03 5.27
CA GLU A 50 14.85 -18.88 4.66
C GLU A 50 16.01 -18.04 4.15
N ILE A 51 15.73 -16.86 3.62
CA ILE A 51 16.74 -15.97 3.05
C ILE A 51 17.26 -14.92 4.03
N TRP A 52 16.56 -14.73 5.17
CA TRP A 52 16.95 -13.71 6.15
C TRP A 52 18.41 -13.83 6.63
N PRO A 53 18.97 -15.02 6.91
CA PRO A 53 20.39 -15.14 7.27
C PRO A 53 21.32 -14.49 6.25
N LEU A 54 21.00 -14.59 4.96
CA LEU A 54 21.80 -14.01 3.87
C LEU A 54 21.60 -12.50 3.75
N VAL A 55 20.38 -12.04 3.96
CA VAL A 55 20.05 -10.60 3.90
C VAL A 55 20.72 -9.84 5.04
N ARG A 56 20.71 -10.39 6.24
CA ARG A 56 21.31 -9.77 7.42
C ARG A 56 22.83 -9.64 7.36
N GLU A 57 23.53 -10.41 6.51
CA GLU A 57 24.96 -10.25 6.28
C GLU A 57 25.33 -8.85 5.75
N HIS A 58 24.37 -8.15 5.16
CA HIS A 58 24.54 -6.78 4.68
C HIS A 58 24.12 -5.71 5.69
N THR A 59 23.57 -6.11 6.83
CA THR A 59 23.22 -5.14 7.89
C THR A 59 24.49 -4.58 8.52
N VAL A 60 24.45 -3.32 8.88
CA VAL A 60 25.54 -2.67 9.62
C VAL A 60 25.20 -2.58 11.09
N PRO A 61 26.18 -2.47 11.99
CA PRO A 61 25.92 -2.14 13.39
C PRO A 61 25.04 -0.90 13.50
N LEU A 62 24.18 -0.86 14.51
CA LEU A 62 23.32 0.30 14.72
C LEU A 62 24.16 1.53 15.07
N GLU A 63 24.16 2.50 14.20
CA GLU A 63 24.68 3.83 14.41
C GLU A 63 23.47 4.78 14.46
N PHE A 64 22.97 5.08 15.65
CA PHE A 64 21.81 5.95 15.86
C PHE A 64 22.25 7.30 16.46
N GLU A 65 22.03 8.38 15.71
CA GLU A 65 22.45 9.73 16.05
C GLU A 65 21.23 10.64 16.23
N ILE A 66 21.10 11.26 17.39
CA ILE A 66 20.10 12.32 17.63
C ILE A 66 20.68 13.65 17.16
N ARG A 67 19.96 14.36 16.28
CA ARG A 67 20.34 15.65 15.71
C ARG A 67 19.64 16.82 16.38
N SER A 68 18.37 16.65 16.75
CA SER A 68 17.62 17.62 17.56
C SER A 68 16.67 16.91 18.52
N ASP A 69 16.36 17.56 19.62
CA ASP A 69 15.48 17.06 20.66
C ASP A 69 14.77 18.25 21.30
N GLU A 70 13.49 18.41 21.03
CA GLU A 70 12.72 19.58 21.43
C GLU A 70 11.31 19.20 21.89
N ILE A 71 10.71 20.03 22.75
CA ILE A 71 9.30 19.94 23.10
C ILE A 71 8.52 20.92 22.23
N VAL A 72 7.55 20.38 21.50
CA VAL A 72 6.68 21.13 20.59
C VAL A 72 5.23 21.04 21.05
N SER A 73 4.44 22.06 20.75
CA SER A 73 2.97 21.94 20.86
C SER A 73 2.47 21.13 19.68
N SER A 74 1.48 20.28 19.90
CA SER A 74 0.84 19.54 18.81
C SER A 74 0.00 20.48 17.95
N ASP A 75 0.15 20.39 16.64
CA ASP A 75 -0.72 21.10 15.67
C ASP A 75 -2.10 20.43 15.58
N THR A 76 -2.16 19.13 15.83
CA THR A 76 -3.40 18.34 15.82
C THR A 76 -4.25 18.58 17.09
N ASP A 77 -3.61 18.76 18.23
CA ASP A 77 -4.26 19.03 19.51
C ASP A 77 -3.39 20.00 20.32
N PRO A 78 -3.63 21.32 20.22
CA PRO A 78 -2.79 22.34 20.88
C PRO A 78 -2.71 22.24 22.41
N SER A 79 -3.61 21.48 23.04
CA SER A 79 -3.54 21.19 24.48
C SER A 79 -2.45 20.19 24.84
N LYS A 80 -1.90 19.47 23.86
CA LYS A 80 -0.87 18.44 24.06
C LYS A 80 0.50 18.95 23.67
N LYS A 81 1.47 18.51 24.43
CA LYS A 81 2.89 18.69 24.10
C LYS A 81 3.51 17.36 23.73
N LEU A 82 4.36 17.41 22.73
CA LEU A 82 5.11 16.26 22.22
C LEU A 82 6.60 16.54 22.31
N ARG A 83 7.39 15.54 22.61
CA ARG A 83 8.82 15.56 22.36
C ARG A 83 9.05 15.15 20.91
N LYS A 84 9.61 16.03 20.11
CA LYS A 84 10.01 15.81 18.72
C LYS A 84 11.52 15.61 18.67
N VAL A 85 11.94 14.47 18.15
CA VAL A 85 13.36 14.14 18.00
C VAL A 85 13.65 13.88 16.52
N THR A 86 14.56 14.67 15.97
CA THR A 86 15.13 14.40 14.64
C THR A 86 16.37 13.55 14.81
N ALA A 87 16.44 12.45 14.11
CA ALA A 87 17.55 11.51 14.23
C ALA A 87 17.93 10.89 12.87
N HIS A 88 18.99 10.12 12.89
CA HIS A 88 19.49 9.40 11.73
C HIS A 88 20.08 8.05 12.16
N PHE A 89 19.92 7.02 11.33
CA PHE A 89 20.59 5.74 11.53
C PHE A 89 20.96 5.12 10.18
N TYR A 90 21.86 4.12 10.21
CA TYR A 90 22.21 3.30 9.04
C TYR A 90 21.61 1.90 9.18
N SER A 91 21.14 1.31 8.07
CA SER A 91 20.55 -0.03 8.09
C SER A 91 21.45 -1.10 7.50
N GLN A 92 22.10 -0.81 6.39
CA GLN A 92 22.81 -1.80 5.60
C GLN A 92 23.84 -1.14 4.67
N GLU A 93 24.75 -1.95 4.14
CA GLU A 93 25.69 -1.56 3.11
C GLU A 93 25.59 -2.51 1.91
N LEU A 94 25.32 -1.97 0.74
CA LEU A 94 25.19 -2.70 -0.51
C LEU A 94 26.08 -2.10 -1.57
N ALA A 95 26.91 -2.92 -2.21
CA ALA A 95 27.89 -2.49 -3.22
C ALA A 95 28.79 -1.33 -2.73
N GLY A 96 29.22 -1.38 -1.46
CA GLY A 96 30.07 -0.36 -0.86
C GLY A 96 29.37 0.95 -0.51
N LYS A 97 28.02 0.99 -0.55
CA LYS A 97 27.22 2.18 -0.21
C LYS A 97 26.34 1.90 1.01
N LYS A 98 26.55 2.63 2.09
CA LYS A 98 25.68 2.61 3.28
C LYS A 98 24.35 3.27 2.99
N TRP A 99 23.26 2.69 3.50
CA TRP A 99 21.92 3.27 3.43
C TRP A 99 21.60 3.98 4.74
N GLY A 100 21.45 5.30 4.68
CA GLY A 100 21.16 6.16 5.82
C GLY A 100 19.69 6.59 5.83
N HIS A 101 19.11 6.65 7.02
CA HIS A 101 17.67 6.88 7.20
C HIS A 101 17.44 8.08 8.12
N PRO A 102 17.16 9.28 7.56
CA PRO A 102 16.57 10.34 8.35
C PRO A 102 15.26 9.86 8.96
N CYS A 103 15.04 10.16 10.23
CA CYS A 103 13.80 9.87 10.92
C CYS A 103 13.41 10.97 11.89
N VAL A 104 12.11 11.08 12.14
CA VAL A 104 11.54 11.96 13.17
C VAL A 104 10.70 11.10 14.10
N ILE A 105 10.95 11.23 15.39
CA ILE A 105 10.23 10.51 16.46
C ILE A 105 9.42 11.52 17.26
N PHE A 106 8.14 11.23 17.41
CA PHE A 106 7.27 11.95 18.32
C PHE A 106 6.90 11.04 19.51
N THR A 107 7.08 11.55 20.71
CA THR A 107 6.58 10.89 21.91
C THR A 107 5.74 11.87 22.70
N PRO A 108 4.58 11.47 23.24
CA PRO A 108 3.86 12.31 24.17
C PRO A 108 4.76 12.71 25.34
N GLU A 109 4.73 13.95 25.76
CA GLU A 109 5.57 14.44 26.87
C GLU A 109 5.30 13.64 28.17
N ASP A 110 4.04 13.31 28.40
CA ASP A 110 3.60 12.59 29.60
C ASP A 110 4.03 11.12 29.64
N ASN A 111 4.33 10.52 28.49
CA ASN A 111 4.72 9.10 28.40
C ASN A 111 6.08 8.78 29.03
N ARG A 112 6.93 9.77 29.30
CA ARG A 112 8.16 9.55 30.06
C ARG A 112 7.90 9.23 31.55
N ARG A 113 6.77 9.66 32.09
CA ARG A 113 6.44 9.51 33.50
C ARG A 113 5.34 8.49 33.82
N ASN A 114 4.48 8.18 32.82
CA ASN A 114 3.24 7.45 33.04
C ASN A 114 2.97 6.35 31.99
N LEU A 115 3.99 5.72 31.39
CA LEU A 115 3.76 4.51 30.61
C LEU A 115 3.22 3.42 31.54
N THR A 116 1.92 3.17 31.44
CA THR A 116 1.37 1.99 32.09
C THR A 116 2.04 0.74 31.51
N PRO A 117 2.15 -0.36 32.26
CA PRO A 117 2.73 -1.60 31.76
C PRO A 117 2.12 -2.04 30.42
N GLU A 118 0.82 -1.80 30.23
CA GLU A 118 0.07 -2.20 29.01
C GLU A 118 0.47 -1.37 27.79
N ARG A 119 1.01 -0.17 27.97
CA ARG A 119 1.45 0.74 26.90
C ARG A 119 2.96 0.70 26.64
N LYS A 120 3.71 0.16 27.61
CA LYS A 120 5.17 0.08 27.51
C LYS A 120 5.59 -0.78 26.32
N GLY A 121 6.49 -0.27 25.51
CA GLY A 121 7.01 -0.96 24.35
C GLY A 121 6.12 -0.94 23.09
N LYS A 122 4.90 -0.39 23.17
CA LYS A 122 4.03 -0.22 22.00
C LYS A 122 4.43 1.03 21.22
N VAL A 123 4.77 0.88 19.95
CA VAL A 123 5.23 1.97 19.07
C VAL A 123 4.66 1.87 17.66
N VAL A 124 4.67 2.98 16.96
CA VAL A 124 4.25 3.06 15.56
C VAL A 124 5.43 3.46 14.69
N ILE A 125 5.63 2.76 13.56
CA ILE A 125 6.69 3.05 12.60
C ILE A 125 6.08 3.21 11.21
N VAL A 126 6.28 4.39 10.61
CA VAL A 126 5.76 4.73 9.29
C VAL A 126 6.92 4.93 8.32
N GLY A 127 7.00 4.06 7.31
CA GLY A 127 7.95 4.21 6.21
C GLY A 127 7.46 5.21 5.17
N SER A 128 8.20 6.29 5.01
CA SER A 128 7.95 7.33 4.02
C SER A 128 8.71 7.06 2.73
N PRO A 129 8.14 7.36 1.54
CA PRO A 129 8.94 7.51 0.33
C PRO A 129 10.02 8.58 0.55
N GLY A 130 11.03 8.60 -0.32
CA GLY A 130 12.17 9.49 -0.17
C GLY A 130 11.84 10.99 -0.15
N ARG A 131 12.82 11.78 -0.43
CA ARG A 131 13.01 13.20 -0.21
C ARG A 131 11.78 14.11 -0.27
N ASP A 132 10.96 13.97 -1.32
CA ASP A 132 9.88 14.94 -1.61
C ASP A 132 8.62 14.73 -0.77
N TYR A 133 8.54 13.59 -0.06
CA TYR A 133 7.36 13.21 0.73
C TYR A 133 7.65 13.06 2.22
N PHE A 134 8.92 13.13 2.63
CA PHE A 134 9.30 12.83 4.00
C PHE A 134 8.67 13.82 5.00
N ASP A 135 8.83 15.11 4.75
CA ASP A 135 8.31 16.14 5.64
C ASP A 135 6.77 16.11 5.70
N VAL A 136 6.11 15.91 4.55
CA VAL A 136 4.65 15.75 4.49
C VAL A 136 4.19 14.54 5.30
N HIS A 137 4.93 13.44 5.31
CA HIS A 137 4.59 12.27 6.13
C HIS A 137 4.86 12.49 7.61
N VAL A 138 5.90 13.25 7.96
CA VAL A 138 6.14 13.67 9.33
C VAL A 138 4.95 14.45 9.87
N ASP A 139 4.43 15.40 9.09
CA ASP A 139 3.31 16.25 9.47
C ASP A 139 1.97 15.48 9.45
N LYS A 140 1.75 14.59 8.47
CA LYS A 140 0.46 13.89 8.34
C LYS A 140 0.35 12.61 9.18
N TYR A 141 1.44 11.93 9.46
CA TYR A 141 1.42 10.65 10.20
C TYR A 141 2.16 10.74 11.52
N GLY A 142 3.32 11.37 11.60
CA GLY A 142 4.18 11.34 12.77
C GLY A 142 3.54 12.02 13.98
N GLU A 143 3.38 13.31 13.89
CA GLU A 143 2.81 14.15 14.94
C GLU A 143 1.35 13.76 15.26
N PRO A 144 0.43 13.67 14.27
CA PRO A 144 -0.97 13.40 14.57
C PRO A 144 -1.23 12.02 15.17
N ILE A 145 -0.51 10.97 14.76
CA ILE A 145 -0.64 9.65 15.37
C ILE A 145 -0.21 9.71 16.83
N ALA A 146 0.98 10.28 17.11
CA ALA A 146 1.45 10.41 18.49
C ALA A 146 0.50 11.26 19.36
N ALA A 147 -0.02 12.36 18.82
CA ALA A 147 -0.94 13.23 19.54
C ALA A 147 -2.28 12.55 19.85
N LYS A 148 -2.88 11.86 18.88
CA LYS A 148 -4.21 11.26 19.03
C LYS A 148 -4.19 9.92 19.73
N THR A 149 -3.20 9.07 19.45
CA THR A 149 -3.13 7.71 20.02
C THR A 149 -2.31 7.64 21.30
N ALA A 150 -1.49 8.66 21.57
CA ALA A 150 -0.51 8.70 22.65
C ALA A 150 0.53 7.55 22.59
N TYR A 151 0.81 7.00 21.41
CA TYR A 151 1.89 6.05 21.21
C TYR A 151 3.09 6.71 20.56
N PRO A 152 4.33 6.40 21.00
CA PRO A 152 5.54 6.85 20.34
C PRO A 152 5.49 6.49 18.85
N THR A 153 5.72 7.47 17.99
CA THR A 153 5.61 7.31 16.53
C THR A 153 6.88 7.79 15.85
N MET A 154 7.46 6.93 15.02
CA MET A 154 8.60 7.25 14.15
C MET A 154 8.14 7.30 12.70
N VAL A 155 8.44 8.39 12.02
CA VAL A 155 8.42 8.46 10.55
C VAL A 155 9.85 8.40 10.06
N LEU A 156 10.14 7.51 9.13
CA LEU A 156 11.48 7.32 8.60
C LEU A 156 11.50 7.30 7.07
N SER A 157 12.59 7.77 6.47
CA SER A 157 12.82 7.64 5.04
C SER A 157 13.20 6.20 4.70
N ASN A 158 12.41 5.54 3.86
CA ASN A 158 12.65 4.17 3.40
C ASN A 158 12.45 4.10 1.87
N PRO A 159 13.52 3.91 1.07
CA PRO A 159 14.81 3.31 1.39
C PRO A 159 15.89 4.25 1.98
N GLY A 160 15.69 5.55 2.04
CA GLY A 160 16.64 6.46 2.65
C GLY A 160 17.62 7.13 1.67
N ARG A 161 18.78 7.54 2.17
CA ARG A 161 19.81 8.26 1.43
C ARG A 161 21.20 7.65 1.60
N TYR A 162 22.05 7.84 0.61
CA TYR A 162 23.48 7.57 0.74
C TYR A 162 24.19 8.65 1.58
N PRO A 163 25.44 8.40 2.04
CA PRO A 163 26.20 9.39 2.80
C PRO A 163 26.45 10.71 2.03
N ASP A 164 26.47 10.67 0.71
CA ASP A 164 26.61 11.84 -0.15
C ASP A 164 25.30 12.65 -0.30
N GLY A 165 24.21 12.20 0.36
CA GLY A 165 22.90 12.81 0.32
C GLY A 165 22.04 12.41 -0.88
N SER A 166 22.56 11.62 -1.83
CA SER A 166 21.79 11.13 -2.96
C SER A 166 20.72 10.11 -2.50
N ASP A 167 19.62 10.03 -3.26
CA ASP A 167 18.45 9.25 -2.90
C ASP A 167 18.60 7.78 -3.34
N VAL A 168 18.56 6.86 -2.40
CA VAL A 168 18.58 5.41 -2.68
C VAL A 168 17.40 4.99 -3.56
N GLU A 169 16.26 5.66 -3.48
CA GLU A 169 15.09 5.37 -4.31
C GLU A 169 15.39 5.48 -5.81
N ARG A 170 16.24 6.45 -6.20
CA ARG A 170 16.65 6.63 -7.61
C ARG A 170 17.60 5.55 -8.09
N ASP A 171 18.36 4.94 -7.18
CA ASP A 171 19.38 3.94 -7.48
C ASP A 171 18.93 2.50 -7.11
N ILE A 172 17.67 2.31 -6.76
CA ILE A 172 17.16 1.01 -6.32
C ILE A 172 17.33 -0.10 -7.39
N GLY A 173 17.52 0.30 -8.64
CA GLY A 173 17.90 -0.60 -9.74
C GLY A 173 19.21 -1.36 -9.52
N ILE A 174 20.08 -0.89 -8.59
CA ILE A 174 21.30 -1.60 -8.19
C ILE A 174 20.99 -3.02 -7.68
N LEU A 175 19.86 -3.21 -7.00
CA LEU A 175 19.43 -4.53 -6.53
C LEU A 175 19.21 -5.51 -7.68
N SER A 176 18.61 -5.02 -8.78
CA SER A 176 18.45 -5.84 -10.00
C SER A 176 19.78 -6.18 -10.64
N THR A 177 20.74 -5.26 -10.61
CA THR A 177 22.10 -5.48 -11.11
C THR A 177 22.83 -6.51 -10.28
N LEU A 178 22.84 -6.36 -8.96
CA LEU A 178 23.46 -7.32 -8.03
C LEU A 178 22.86 -8.71 -8.16
N ARG A 179 21.54 -8.81 -8.30
CA ARG A 179 20.87 -10.09 -8.52
C ARG A 179 21.32 -10.76 -9.83
N LYS A 180 21.39 -10.00 -10.92
CA LYS A 180 21.87 -10.53 -12.22
C LYS A 180 23.31 -10.98 -12.17
N GLN A 181 24.18 -10.24 -11.48
CA GLN A 181 25.60 -10.55 -11.35
C GLN A 181 25.87 -11.75 -10.45
N THR A 182 25.10 -11.91 -9.38
CA THR A 182 25.35 -12.90 -8.33
C THR A 182 24.45 -14.12 -8.42
N GLY A 183 23.34 -14.05 -9.16
CA GLY A 183 22.29 -15.06 -9.19
C GLY A 183 21.46 -15.15 -7.89
N LYS A 184 21.69 -14.25 -6.92
CA LYS A 184 21.10 -14.33 -5.59
C LYS A 184 19.79 -13.56 -5.49
N ASN A 185 18.68 -14.25 -5.21
CA ASN A 185 17.34 -13.68 -5.15
C ASN A 185 17.11 -12.74 -3.95
N TYR A 186 17.91 -12.80 -2.92
CA TYR A 186 17.78 -11.92 -1.75
C TYR A 186 18.13 -10.44 -2.05
N TYR A 187 18.79 -10.16 -3.17
CA TYR A 187 18.84 -8.79 -3.69
C TYR A 187 17.47 -8.40 -4.25
N ASN A 188 16.50 -8.34 -3.37
CA ASN A 188 15.12 -7.97 -3.65
C ASN A 188 14.77 -6.72 -2.85
N MET A 189 14.08 -5.80 -3.51
CA MET A 189 13.68 -4.53 -2.93
C MET A 189 12.91 -4.70 -1.62
N ASN A 190 11.91 -5.58 -1.58
CA ASN A 190 11.07 -5.73 -0.40
C ASN A 190 11.85 -6.28 0.80
N CYS A 191 12.83 -7.16 0.55
CA CYS A 191 13.73 -7.65 1.58
C CYS A 191 14.64 -6.55 2.13
N GLN A 192 15.27 -5.79 1.24
CA GLN A 192 16.19 -4.73 1.65
C GLN A 192 15.47 -3.59 2.38
N LEU A 193 14.24 -3.26 1.96
CA LEU A 193 13.42 -2.28 2.68
C LEU A 193 12.90 -2.83 4.03
N ALA A 194 12.77 -4.15 4.20
CA ALA A 194 12.42 -4.75 5.48
C ALA A 194 13.55 -4.61 6.52
N VAL A 195 14.83 -4.71 6.09
CA VAL A 195 15.99 -4.45 6.95
C VAL A 195 15.90 -3.06 7.58
N VAL A 196 15.42 -2.08 6.83
CA VAL A 196 15.26 -0.70 7.34
C VAL A 196 14.28 -0.66 8.52
N TYR A 197 13.16 -1.36 8.45
CA TYR A 197 12.20 -1.44 9.57
C TYR A 197 12.78 -2.16 10.78
N ILE A 198 13.57 -3.22 10.57
CA ILE A 198 14.22 -3.96 11.66
C ILE A 198 15.23 -3.07 12.37
N GLN A 199 16.04 -2.32 11.63
CA GLN A 199 16.97 -1.36 12.22
C GLN A 199 16.26 -0.17 12.87
N ALA A 200 15.13 0.27 12.32
CA ALA A 200 14.29 1.30 12.96
C ALA A 200 13.77 0.83 14.32
N MET A 201 13.37 -0.44 14.46
CA MET A 201 12.98 -1.01 15.75
C MET A 201 14.16 -1.05 16.72
N ASN A 202 15.37 -1.41 16.28
CA ASN A 202 16.58 -1.36 17.10
C ASN A 202 16.86 0.09 17.57
N ALA A 203 16.77 1.07 16.67
CA ALA A 203 16.94 2.48 17.00
C ALA A 203 15.88 2.97 18.02
N PHE A 204 14.65 2.54 17.87
CA PHE A 204 13.56 2.87 18.78
C PHE A 204 13.76 2.26 20.16
N GLN A 205 14.20 0.99 20.24
CA GLN A 205 14.54 0.36 21.53
C GLN A 205 15.66 1.12 22.23
N GLN A 206 16.72 1.44 21.53
CA GLN A 206 17.84 2.22 22.08
C GLN A 206 17.35 3.61 22.57
N PHE A 207 16.55 4.31 21.76
CA PHE A 207 16.03 5.63 22.08
C PHE A 207 15.13 5.65 23.32
N LEU A 208 14.25 4.65 23.45
CA LEU A 208 13.30 4.55 24.57
C LEU A 208 13.90 3.81 25.79
N GLY A 209 15.06 3.17 25.66
CA GLY A 209 15.65 2.33 26.70
C GLY A 209 14.79 1.11 27.02
N LEU A 210 14.31 0.41 26.00
CA LEU A 210 13.39 -0.72 26.12
C LEU A 210 14.07 -2.03 25.72
N ASP A 211 13.82 -3.10 26.46
CA ASP A 211 14.23 -4.45 26.12
C ASP A 211 13.28 -5.10 25.12
N ASP A 212 11.98 -4.85 25.28
CA ASP A 212 10.91 -5.37 24.43
C ASP A 212 10.20 -4.28 23.65
N LEU A 213 9.77 -4.63 22.45
CA LEU A 213 9.04 -3.74 21.54
C LEU A 213 7.89 -4.50 20.88
N ASN A 214 6.74 -3.84 20.73
CA ASN A 214 5.61 -4.27 19.93
C ASN A 214 5.28 -3.13 18.96
N ALA A 215 5.61 -3.30 17.68
CA ALA A 215 5.50 -2.26 16.67
C ALA A 215 4.31 -2.49 15.73
N VAL A 216 3.49 -1.48 15.53
CA VAL A 216 2.67 -1.35 14.33
C VAL A 216 3.56 -0.73 13.27
N VAL A 217 3.79 -1.46 12.17
CA VAL A 217 4.65 -1.03 11.07
C VAL A 217 3.82 -0.81 9.83
N GLY A 218 3.93 0.36 9.22
CA GLY A 218 3.15 0.68 8.03
C GLY A 218 3.92 1.49 7.00
N GLY A 219 3.34 1.57 5.81
CA GLY A 219 3.88 2.40 4.75
C GLY A 219 3.12 2.26 3.44
N HIS A 220 3.40 3.19 2.53
CA HIS A 220 2.77 3.23 1.22
C HIS A 220 3.54 2.41 0.19
N SER A 221 2.80 1.71 -0.68
CA SER A 221 3.37 1.00 -1.82
C SER A 221 4.38 -0.08 -1.38
N LYS A 222 5.57 -0.11 -1.95
CA LYS A 222 6.65 -1.05 -1.60
C LYS A 222 7.02 -1.05 -0.10
N ARG A 223 6.75 0.03 0.64
CA ARG A 223 6.99 0.11 2.09
C ARG A 223 6.00 -0.76 2.86
N GLY A 224 4.74 -0.81 2.43
CA GLY A 224 3.73 -1.72 3.00
C GLY A 224 4.10 -3.18 2.81
N ARG A 225 4.54 -3.57 1.59
CA ARG A 225 5.06 -4.93 1.34
C ARG A 225 6.25 -5.27 2.22
N SER A 226 7.17 -4.34 2.33
CA SER A 226 8.39 -4.55 3.12
C SER A 226 8.08 -4.64 4.62
N ALA A 227 7.06 -3.94 5.10
CA ALA A 227 6.54 -4.11 6.46
C ALA A 227 6.02 -5.54 6.70
N THR A 228 5.34 -6.13 5.68
CA THR A 228 4.87 -7.52 5.76
C THR A 228 6.04 -8.51 5.77
N VAL A 229 7.10 -8.25 4.98
CA VAL A 229 8.34 -9.05 5.03
C VAL A 229 9.01 -8.93 6.40
N ALA A 230 9.07 -7.72 6.98
CA ALA A 230 9.60 -7.52 8.33
C ALA A 230 8.79 -8.32 9.37
N ALA A 231 7.46 -8.35 9.27
CA ALA A 231 6.59 -9.13 10.15
C ALA A 231 6.81 -10.66 10.03
N ALA A 232 7.19 -11.14 8.85
CA ALA A 232 7.52 -12.56 8.66
C ALA A 232 8.85 -12.95 9.33
N ILE A 233 9.75 -11.98 9.59
CA ILE A 233 11.12 -12.19 10.04
C ILE A 233 11.28 -11.84 11.52
N ASP A 234 10.70 -10.70 11.95
CA ASP A 234 10.96 -10.12 13.27
C ASP A 234 9.71 -10.16 14.16
N PRO A 235 9.75 -10.89 15.29
CA PRO A 235 8.57 -11.03 16.16
C PRO A 235 8.14 -9.73 16.87
N ARG A 236 8.95 -8.68 16.85
CA ARG A 236 8.58 -7.37 17.40
C ARG A 236 7.56 -6.64 16.55
N VAL A 237 7.34 -7.05 15.30
CA VAL A 237 6.24 -6.52 14.49
C VAL A 237 4.94 -7.16 14.96
N GLY A 238 4.10 -6.38 15.61
CA GLY A 238 2.80 -6.82 16.13
C GLY A 238 1.64 -6.62 15.15
N SER A 239 1.80 -5.77 14.15
CA SER A 239 0.82 -5.55 13.09
C SER A 239 1.42 -4.82 11.89
N VAL A 240 0.78 -4.98 10.74
CA VAL A 240 1.18 -4.34 9.49
C VAL A 240 0.05 -3.52 8.90
N ILE A 241 0.35 -2.29 8.46
CA ILE A 241 -0.58 -1.44 7.72
C ILE A 241 0.00 -1.16 6.33
N ILE A 242 -0.67 -1.69 5.30
CA ILE A 242 -0.30 -1.51 3.89
C ILE A 242 -1.17 -0.39 3.32
N MET A 243 -0.56 0.69 2.85
CA MET A 243 -1.28 1.76 2.16
C MET A 243 -1.01 1.70 0.66
N GLY A 244 -2.07 1.45 -0.11
CA GLY A 244 -1.98 1.36 -1.57
C GLY A 244 -1.06 0.26 -2.08
N ASN A 245 -1.27 -0.10 -3.31
CA ASN A 245 -0.45 -1.00 -4.09
C ASN A 245 -0.29 -2.41 -3.58
N GLU A 246 -1.36 -3.20 -3.76
CA GLU A 246 -1.06 -4.62 -3.75
C GLU A 246 -1.70 -5.40 -4.86
N GLY A 247 -1.17 -5.25 -6.00
CA GLY A 247 -1.46 -6.16 -7.09
C GLY A 247 -0.45 -7.29 -7.14
N VAL A 248 -0.92 -8.49 -7.21
CA VAL A 248 -0.14 -9.60 -7.74
C VAL A 248 -0.12 -9.43 -9.25
N TYR A 249 1.05 -9.18 -9.80
CA TYR A 249 1.19 -9.05 -11.24
C TYR A 249 1.30 -10.45 -11.86
N ALA A 250 0.39 -10.79 -12.74
CA ALA A 250 0.40 -12.06 -13.46
C ALA A 250 1.25 -11.96 -14.75
N THR A 251 2.53 -11.66 -14.65
CA THR A 251 3.42 -11.64 -15.82
C THR A 251 4.76 -12.30 -15.52
N ASP A 252 5.36 -12.92 -16.54
CA ASP A 252 6.64 -13.67 -16.48
C ASP A 252 7.82 -12.88 -15.89
N ARG A 253 7.73 -11.55 -15.86
CA ARG A 253 8.78 -10.69 -15.30
C ARG A 253 8.74 -10.59 -13.79
N ILE A 254 7.74 -11.17 -13.13
CA ILE A 254 7.39 -10.87 -11.75
C ILE A 254 7.57 -12.04 -10.82
N GLN A 255 7.90 -13.23 -11.28
CA GLN A 255 8.17 -14.38 -10.42
C GLN A 255 9.08 -14.03 -9.23
N TRP A 256 10.07 -13.19 -9.42
CA TRP A 256 10.97 -12.77 -8.35
C TRP A 256 10.39 -11.67 -7.43
N HIS A 257 9.42 -10.85 -7.88
CA HIS A 257 8.68 -9.95 -7.01
C HIS A 257 7.67 -10.69 -6.15
N LEU A 258 7.13 -11.78 -6.66
CA LEU A 258 6.13 -12.59 -5.98
C LEU A 258 6.71 -13.28 -4.75
N SER A 259 7.98 -13.65 -4.75
CA SER A 259 8.65 -14.30 -3.61
C SER A 259 8.53 -13.50 -2.31
N PHE A 260 8.29 -12.20 -2.40
CA PHE A 260 8.17 -11.31 -1.24
C PHE A 260 6.80 -10.64 -1.16
N HIS A 261 5.83 -11.16 -1.88
CA HIS A 261 4.44 -10.78 -1.70
C HIS A 261 3.85 -11.62 -0.57
N HIS A 262 3.18 -10.99 0.40
CA HIS A 262 2.69 -11.68 1.59
C HIS A 262 1.77 -12.87 1.28
N ALA A 263 1.07 -12.90 0.15
CA ALA A 263 0.28 -14.04 -0.30
C ALA A 263 1.07 -15.34 -0.48
N PHE A 264 2.40 -15.28 -0.63
CA PHE A 264 3.27 -16.45 -0.79
C PHE A 264 3.95 -16.92 0.49
N PHE A 265 4.00 -16.07 1.52
CA PHE A 265 4.58 -16.41 2.81
C PHE A 265 3.64 -16.16 3.98
N GLN A 266 2.36 -16.24 3.70
CA GLN A 266 1.29 -16.05 4.68
C GLN A 266 1.42 -16.95 5.91
N ASP A 267 2.05 -18.11 5.78
CA ASP A 267 2.38 -19.03 6.85
C ASP A 267 3.47 -18.49 7.80
N GLN A 268 4.20 -17.46 7.37
CA GLN A 268 5.22 -16.77 8.17
C GLN A 268 4.71 -15.45 8.77
N VAL A 269 3.53 -14.98 8.38
CA VAL A 269 2.92 -13.75 8.89
C VAL A 269 1.74 -14.13 9.78
N ASP A 270 1.91 -14.03 11.09
CA ASP A 270 0.89 -14.38 12.09
C ASP A 270 0.45 -13.16 12.92
N VAL A 271 0.42 -12.00 12.29
CA VAL A 271 -0.02 -10.74 12.88
C VAL A 271 -1.19 -10.15 12.08
N PRO A 272 -2.02 -9.28 12.68
CA PRO A 272 -3.03 -8.54 11.93
C PRO A 272 -2.43 -7.74 10.77
N VAL A 273 -3.05 -7.85 9.60
CA VAL A 273 -2.69 -7.09 8.40
C VAL A 273 -3.86 -6.21 8.00
N PHE A 274 -3.61 -4.94 7.86
CA PHE A 274 -4.56 -3.94 7.38
C PHE A 274 -4.15 -3.48 6.00
N TYR A 275 -5.10 -3.44 5.09
CA TYR A 275 -4.91 -2.97 3.73
C TYR A 275 -5.80 -1.75 3.47
N ILE A 276 -5.18 -0.61 3.21
CA ILE A 276 -5.87 0.63 2.86
C ILE A 276 -5.51 0.95 1.42
N GLY A 277 -6.32 0.45 0.50
CA GLY A 277 -6.13 0.57 -0.94
C GLY A 277 -6.98 1.63 -1.59
N ALA A 278 -7.08 1.58 -2.91
CA ALA A 278 -7.86 2.49 -3.71
C ALA A 278 -8.49 1.78 -4.91
N THR A 279 -9.69 2.19 -5.30
CA THR A 279 -10.38 1.57 -6.45
C THR A 279 -9.77 1.93 -7.79
N ASN A 280 -9.07 3.06 -7.89
CA ASN A 280 -8.43 3.55 -9.11
C ASN A 280 -6.91 3.36 -9.09
N GLU A 281 -6.45 2.34 -8.38
CA GLU A 281 -5.09 1.81 -8.53
C GLU A 281 -4.88 1.31 -9.97
N ASP A 282 -3.66 0.95 -10.34
CA ASP A 282 -3.39 0.41 -11.68
C ASP A 282 -4.33 -0.77 -11.97
N GLY A 283 -5.42 -0.49 -12.62
CA GLY A 283 -6.44 -1.36 -13.18
C GLY A 283 -6.80 -2.61 -12.35
N TYR A 284 -6.24 -3.72 -12.76
CA TYR A 284 -6.52 -5.06 -12.21
C TYR A 284 -6.13 -5.27 -10.73
N LYS A 285 -5.29 -4.44 -10.16
CA LYS A 285 -4.81 -4.59 -8.78
C LYS A 285 -5.94 -4.57 -7.75
N MET A 286 -6.98 -3.81 -8.04
CA MET A 286 -8.17 -3.74 -7.22
C MET A 286 -8.79 -5.13 -6.96
N PHE A 287 -8.84 -5.99 -7.98
CA PHE A 287 -9.39 -7.34 -7.86
C PHE A 287 -8.39 -8.33 -7.25
N ASN A 288 -7.10 -8.04 -7.33
CA ASN A 288 -6.07 -8.92 -6.77
C ASN A 288 -6.06 -8.94 -5.24
N VAL A 289 -6.70 -7.97 -4.60
CA VAL A 289 -6.93 -8.01 -3.15
C VAL A 289 -7.75 -9.24 -2.73
N ASN A 290 -8.63 -9.75 -3.59
CA ASN A 290 -9.37 -10.99 -3.35
C ASN A 290 -8.42 -12.18 -3.17
N ILE A 291 -7.42 -12.30 -4.05
CA ILE A 291 -6.41 -13.37 -3.98
C ILE A 291 -5.61 -13.28 -2.68
N MET A 292 -5.26 -12.06 -2.27
CA MET A 292 -4.57 -11.84 -1.01
C MET A 292 -5.43 -12.28 0.18
N GLN A 293 -6.70 -11.89 0.18
CA GLN A 293 -7.64 -12.21 1.24
C GLN A 293 -7.85 -13.72 1.39
N GLU A 294 -7.95 -14.44 0.28
CA GLU A 294 -8.13 -15.90 0.27
C GLU A 294 -6.88 -16.65 0.75
N ARG A 295 -5.69 -16.10 0.56
CA ARG A 295 -4.42 -16.76 0.83
C ARG A 295 -3.82 -16.45 2.18
N LEU A 296 -4.22 -15.36 2.83
CA LEU A 296 -3.74 -15.04 4.16
C LEU A 296 -4.32 -15.97 5.21
N ARG A 297 -3.47 -16.41 6.13
CA ARG A 297 -3.85 -17.26 7.27
C ARG A 297 -4.92 -16.61 8.15
N ARG A 298 -4.82 -15.29 8.30
CA ARG A 298 -5.81 -14.45 8.96
C ARG A 298 -6.41 -13.50 7.94
N PRO A 299 -7.72 -13.32 7.89
CA PRO A 299 -8.34 -12.33 7.03
C PRO A 299 -7.76 -10.93 7.30
N MET A 300 -7.46 -10.20 6.22
CA MET A 300 -7.10 -8.78 6.35
C MET A 300 -8.33 -7.96 6.70
N THR A 301 -8.12 -6.88 7.44
CA THR A 301 -9.06 -5.76 7.43
C THR A 301 -8.75 -4.88 6.23
N ILE A 302 -9.76 -4.59 5.42
CA ILE A 302 -9.60 -3.93 4.13
C ILE A 302 -10.40 -2.63 4.12
N GLU A 303 -9.81 -1.59 3.61
CA GLU A 303 -10.49 -0.42 3.08
C GLU A 303 -10.06 -0.18 1.63
N MET A 304 -11.02 -0.08 0.74
CA MET A 304 -10.84 0.26 -0.68
C MET A 304 -11.43 1.64 -0.92
N ILE A 305 -10.62 2.68 -0.79
CA ILE A 305 -11.05 4.07 -0.93
C ILE A 305 -11.58 4.30 -2.34
N PRO A 306 -12.88 4.63 -2.50
CA PRO A 306 -13.46 4.79 -3.82
C PRO A 306 -12.95 6.05 -4.53
N ASN A 307 -12.80 5.97 -5.85
CA ASN A 307 -12.36 7.08 -6.72
C ASN A 307 -11.00 7.65 -6.32
N TYR A 308 -10.15 6.86 -5.70
CA TYR A 308 -8.83 7.26 -5.26
C TYR A 308 -7.76 6.44 -5.97
N CYS A 309 -6.62 7.06 -6.25
CA CYS A 309 -5.51 6.47 -7.01
C CYS A 309 -4.37 5.99 -6.11
N HIS A 310 -3.27 5.55 -6.72
CA HIS A 310 -2.04 5.16 -6.02
C HIS A 310 -1.37 6.37 -5.37
N SER A 311 -1.88 6.78 -4.22
CA SER A 311 -1.41 7.91 -3.43
C SER A 311 -1.51 7.63 -1.94
N ASN A 312 -0.94 8.48 -1.10
CA ASN A 312 -0.91 8.34 0.36
C ASN A 312 -1.26 9.65 1.09
N PHE A 313 -2.07 10.48 0.44
CA PHE A 313 -2.48 11.77 0.98
C PHE A 313 -3.97 11.88 1.31
N SER A 314 -4.72 10.77 1.21
CA SER A 314 -6.14 10.76 1.57
C SER A 314 -6.33 10.91 3.07
N GLU A 315 -7.27 11.76 3.46
CA GLU A 315 -7.70 11.86 4.87
C GLU A 315 -8.30 10.54 5.38
N ILE A 316 -8.91 9.75 4.49
CA ILE A 316 -9.42 8.40 4.84
C ILE A 316 -8.24 7.48 5.19
N GLN A 317 -7.19 7.44 4.38
CA GLN A 317 -6.00 6.62 4.69
C GLN A 317 -5.41 6.97 6.04
N PHE A 318 -5.32 8.26 6.34
CA PHE A 318 -4.80 8.75 7.60
C PHE A 318 -5.70 8.35 8.77
N MET A 319 -7.00 8.55 8.64
CA MET A 319 -7.99 8.21 9.64
C MET A 319 -8.01 6.70 9.91
N ASP A 320 -7.98 5.88 8.88
CA ASP A 320 -7.96 4.42 9.01
C ASP A 320 -6.64 3.91 9.56
N PHE A 321 -5.52 4.58 9.26
CA PHE A 321 -4.25 4.26 9.91
C PHE A 321 -4.36 4.39 11.44
N MET A 322 -4.94 5.49 11.92
CA MET A 322 -5.16 5.68 13.37
C MET A 322 -6.17 4.68 13.95
N MET A 323 -7.24 4.39 13.21
CA MET A 323 -8.21 3.34 13.58
C MET A 323 -7.50 2.00 13.78
N CYS A 324 -6.61 1.61 12.86
CA CYS A 324 -5.83 0.37 12.95
C CYS A 324 -4.91 0.36 14.18
N VAL A 325 -4.21 1.45 14.46
CA VAL A 325 -3.38 1.59 15.66
C VAL A 325 -4.20 1.42 16.93
N ALA A 326 -5.36 2.10 17.03
CA ALA A 326 -6.26 1.99 18.16
C ALA A 326 -6.83 0.58 18.30
N HIS A 327 -7.12 -0.10 17.19
CA HIS A 327 -7.56 -1.51 17.22
C HIS A 327 -6.49 -2.42 17.81
N VAL A 328 -5.27 -2.34 17.29
CA VAL A 328 -4.17 -3.23 17.68
C VAL A 328 -3.76 -3.00 19.14
N PHE A 329 -3.71 -1.76 19.59
CA PHE A 329 -3.13 -1.43 20.89
C PHE A 329 -4.15 -1.22 22.00
N ASP A 330 -5.34 -0.72 21.66
CA ASP A 330 -6.35 -0.36 22.65
C ASP A 330 -7.63 -1.21 22.54
N GLY A 331 -7.69 -2.14 21.57
CA GLY A 331 -8.85 -3.02 21.39
C GLY A 331 -10.07 -2.32 20.78
N ARG A 332 -9.89 -1.22 20.03
CA ARG A 332 -10.99 -0.59 19.30
C ARG A 332 -11.73 -1.64 18.47
N PRO A 333 -13.05 -1.82 18.61
CA PRO A 333 -13.78 -2.76 17.78
C PRO A 333 -13.79 -2.31 16.31
N LEU A 334 -13.78 -3.28 15.39
CA LEU A 334 -13.88 -3.08 13.95
C LEU A 334 -15.21 -3.65 13.44
N SER A 335 -15.82 -2.96 12.48
CA SER A 335 -16.93 -3.54 11.74
C SER A 335 -16.47 -4.70 10.86
N ARG A 336 -17.29 -5.73 10.76
CA ARG A 336 -17.06 -6.89 9.92
C ARG A 336 -18.15 -6.99 8.87
N ILE A 337 -17.74 -7.06 7.61
CA ILE A 337 -18.62 -7.24 6.46
C ILE A 337 -18.52 -8.69 5.99
N SER A 338 -19.63 -9.35 5.87
CA SER A 338 -19.73 -10.73 5.41
C SER A 338 -20.97 -10.93 4.53
N GLU A 339 -21.11 -12.10 3.93
CA GLU A 339 -22.25 -12.47 3.09
C GLU A 339 -22.55 -11.40 2.01
N VAL A 340 -21.47 -10.84 1.43
CA VAL A 340 -21.57 -9.83 0.37
C VAL A 340 -22.05 -10.48 -0.90
N GLY A 341 -23.16 -9.99 -1.44
CA GLY A 341 -23.74 -10.56 -2.64
C GLY A 341 -24.74 -9.64 -3.32
N HIS A 342 -25.27 -10.10 -4.43
CA HIS A 342 -26.30 -9.41 -5.17
C HIS A 342 -27.36 -10.35 -5.71
N GLN A 343 -28.54 -9.82 -5.97
CA GLN A 343 -29.65 -10.52 -6.60
C GLN A 343 -30.26 -9.66 -7.70
N ARG A 344 -30.60 -10.28 -8.82
CA ARG A 344 -31.33 -9.60 -9.90
C ARG A 344 -32.81 -9.94 -9.82
N GLN A 345 -33.67 -8.95 -9.71
CA GLN A 345 -35.11 -9.11 -9.64
C GLN A 345 -35.83 -7.97 -10.38
N GLN A 346 -36.68 -8.31 -11.33
CA GLN A 346 -37.54 -7.36 -12.06
C GLN A 346 -36.80 -6.12 -12.59
N GLY A 347 -35.64 -6.32 -13.25
CA GLY A 347 -34.85 -5.23 -13.79
C GLY A 347 -34.06 -4.39 -12.75
N ARG A 348 -34.07 -4.83 -11.49
CA ARG A 348 -33.33 -4.19 -10.39
C ARG A 348 -32.20 -5.10 -9.90
N THR A 349 -31.11 -4.51 -9.48
CA THR A 349 -30.02 -5.19 -8.76
C THR A 349 -30.13 -4.83 -7.28
N ILE A 350 -30.32 -5.83 -6.44
CA ILE A 350 -30.36 -5.69 -4.98
C ILE A 350 -29.01 -6.12 -4.47
N PHE A 351 -28.27 -5.23 -3.88
CA PHE A 351 -27.01 -5.50 -3.18
C PHE A 351 -27.32 -5.81 -1.72
N ARG A 352 -26.64 -6.82 -1.18
CA ARG A 352 -26.84 -7.26 0.20
C ARG A 352 -25.51 -7.56 0.87
N ALA A 353 -25.40 -7.25 2.16
CA ALA A 353 -24.30 -7.65 3.01
C ALA A 353 -24.76 -7.80 4.46
N ARG A 354 -24.11 -8.69 5.19
CA ARG A 354 -24.23 -8.76 6.64
C ARG A 354 -23.12 -7.89 7.25
N ILE A 355 -23.52 -7.00 8.16
CA ILE A 355 -22.59 -6.10 8.85
C ILE A 355 -22.76 -6.33 10.35
N GLU A 356 -21.69 -6.80 10.96
CA GLU A 356 -21.57 -7.01 12.40
C GLU A 356 -20.62 -5.96 12.97
N SER A 357 -21.03 -5.24 14.01
CA SER A 357 -20.21 -4.20 14.61
C SER A 357 -20.58 -3.94 16.05
N GLU A 358 -19.59 -3.86 16.93
CA GLU A 358 -19.68 -3.29 18.27
C GLU A 358 -19.42 -1.78 18.25
N ALA A 359 -18.83 -1.25 17.18
CA ALA A 359 -18.68 0.18 16.95
C ALA A 359 -20.02 0.79 16.46
N LYS A 360 -20.20 2.08 16.66
CA LYS A 360 -21.36 2.79 16.16
C LYS A 360 -21.25 2.99 14.66
N ILE A 361 -22.05 2.25 13.87
CA ILE A 361 -22.17 2.44 12.43
C ILE A 361 -22.72 3.83 12.16
N GLN A 362 -22.00 4.64 11.37
CA GLN A 362 -22.41 5.96 10.92
C GLN A 362 -23.05 5.89 9.53
N VAL A 363 -22.50 5.04 8.66
CA VAL A 363 -22.97 4.88 7.28
C VAL A 363 -22.62 3.49 6.77
N ALA A 364 -23.50 2.93 5.95
CA ALA A 364 -23.23 1.75 5.12
C ALA A 364 -23.59 2.11 3.68
N LYS A 365 -22.70 1.77 2.76
CA LYS A 365 -22.84 2.06 1.33
C LYS A 365 -22.50 0.84 0.50
N THR A 366 -23.16 0.72 -0.66
CA THR A 366 -22.62 -0.09 -1.76
C THR A 366 -22.07 0.85 -2.80
N TRP A 367 -20.83 0.59 -3.21
CA TRP A 367 -20.18 1.26 -4.32
C TRP A 367 -20.28 0.38 -5.54
N TYR A 368 -20.55 0.96 -6.71
CA TYR A 368 -20.70 0.22 -7.96
C TYR A 368 -20.13 1.02 -9.13
N VAL A 369 -19.79 0.33 -10.20
CA VAL A 369 -19.14 0.91 -11.36
C VAL A 369 -19.65 0.28 -12.65
N TYR A 370 -19.70 1.08 -13.71
CA TYR A 370 -19.90 0.63 -15.09
C TYR A 370 -18.61 0.86 -15.86
N THR A 371 -18.25 -0.09 -16.71
CA THR A 371 -17.08 0.05 -17.55
C THR A 371 -17.27 -0.56 -18.93
N ASP A 372 -16.79 0.15 -19.94
CA ASP A 372 -16.51 -0.38 -21.27
C ASP A 372 -14.98 -0.47 -21.48
N ASP A 373 -14.19 -0.03 -20.50
CA ASP A 373 -12.72 -0.05 -20.52
C ASP A 373 -12.16 -1.14 -19.60
N PRO A 374 -11.36 -2.07 -20.16
CA PRO A 374 -10.70 -3.10 -19.35
C PRO A 374 -9.65 -2.54 -18.36
N ALA A 375 -9.23 -1.29 -18.51
CA ALA A 375 -8.21 -0.70 -17.64
C ALA A 375 -8.68 -0.47 -16.19
N TRP A 376 -9.94 -0.26 -15.95
CA TRP A 376 -10.58 -0.05 -14.64
C TRP A 376 -10.07 1.14 -13.82
N ARG A 377 -8.98 1.73 -14.20
CA ARG A 377 -8.24 2.74 -13.43
C ARG A 377 -8.91 4.11 -13.37
N ASP A 378 -9.53 4.50 -14.46
CA ASP A 378 -10.08 5.84 -14.67
C ASP A 378 -11.60 5.88 -14.50
N LEU A 379 -12.15 4.87 -13.81
CA LEU A 379 -13.57 4.70 -13.66
C LEU A 379 -14.11 5.50 -12.49
N MET A 380 -15.30 6.04 -12.66
CA MET A 380 -16.04 6.67 -11.58
C MET A 380 -16.91 5.65 -10.87
N TRP A 381 -16.65 5.42 -9.61
CA TRP A 381 -17.50 4.63 -8.73
C TRP A 381 -18.61 5.49 -8.15
N TYR A 382 -19.83 4.99 -8.23
CA TYR A 382 -21.04 5.59 -7.68
C TYR A 382 -21.46 4.83 -6.43
N HIS A 383 -22.24 5.46 -5.56
CA HIS A 383 -22.72 4.78 -4.36
C HIS A 383 -24.22 4.89 -4.14
N LEU A 384 -24.74 3.94 -3.39
CA LEU A 384 -26.07 3.96 -2.80
C LEU A 384 -25.95 3.75 -1.29
N LEU A 385 -26.76 4.45 -0.52
CA LEU A 385 -26.87 4.17 0.91
C LEU A 385 -27.61 2.86 1.10
N MET A 386 -27.06 2.01 1.95
CA MET A 386 -27.69 0.76 2.35
C MET A 386 -28.56 0.98 3.59
N ARG A 387 -29.65 0.24 3.67
CA ARG A 387 -30.57 0.25 4.82
C ARG A 387 -30.59 -1.12 5.47
N LYS A 388 -30.70 -1.15 6.78
CA LYS A 388 -30.84 -2.40 7.53
C LYS A 388 -32.20 -3.04 7.26
N VAL A 389 -32.20 -4.29 6.82
CA VAL A 389 -33.38 -5.12 6.53
C VAL A 389 -33.17 -6.46 7.21
N GLY A 390 -33.82 -6.66 8.35
CA GLY A 390 -33.55 -7.83 9.21
C GLY A 390 -32.13 -7.81 9.75
N ASP A 391 -31.38 -8.86 9.45
CA ASP A 391 -29.97 -9.03 9.84
C ASP A 391 -28.96 -8.57 8.77
N HIS A 392 -29.46 -8.10 7.62
CA HIS A 392 -28.65 -7.61 6.50
C HIS A 392 -28.80 -6.12 6.26
N TYR A 393 -27.90 -5.57 5.48
CA TYR A 393 -28.00 -4.26 4.87
C TYR A 393 -28.24 -4.41 3.37
N GLU A 394 -29.15 -3.61 2.80
CA GLU A 394 -29.55 -3.71 1.41
C GLU A 394 -29.58 -2.34 0.73
N ALA A 395 -29.24 -2.33 -0.56
CA ALA A 395 -29.49 -1.20 -1.47
C ALA A 395 -29.98 -1.73 -2.81
N THR A 396 -30.82 -0.95 -3.49
CA THR A 396 -31.44 -1.34 -4.77
C THR A 396 -31.06 -0.37 -5.87
N LEU A 397 -30.55 -0.88 -6.97
CA LEU A 397 -30.22 -0.17 -8.18
C LEU A 397 -31.17 -0.61 -9.31
N SER A 398 -31.84 0.34 -9.94
CA SER A 398 -32.69 0.09 -11.12
C SER A 398 -31.89 0.28 -12.42
N GLY A 399 -32.21 -0.48 -13.46
CA GLY A 399 -31.61 -0.33 -14.78
C GLY A 399 -30.52 -1.33 -15.12
N LYS A 400 -29.46 -0.87 -15.83
CA LYS A 400 -28.33 -1.71 -16.25
C LYS A 400 -27.63 -2.35 -15.05
N ILE A 401 -27.18 -3.59 -15.19
CA ILE A 401 -26.34 -4.27 -14.20
C ILE A 401 -24.99 -3.57 -14.20
N PRO A 402 -24.43 -3.17 -13.06
CA PRO A 402 -23.07 -2.66 -13.00
C PRO A 402 -22.06 -3.80 -13.20
N ASP A 403 -20.84 -3.44 -13.55
CA ASP A 403 -19.79 -4.43 -13.84
C ASP A 403 -19.06 -4.91 -12.61
N ALA A 404 -19.01 -4.07 -11.57
CA ALA A 404 -18.50 -4.48 -10.25
C ALA A 404 -19.16 -3.67 -9.13
N PHE A 405 -19.05 -4.19 -7.90
CA PHE A 405 -19.50 -3.52 -6.68
C PHE A 405 -18.65 -3.92 -5.48
N MET A 406 -18.73 -3.14 -4.42
CA MET A 406 -18.23 -3.45 -3.08
C MET A 406 -19.12 -2.79 -2.03
N VAL A 407 -18.99 -3.21 -0.79
CA VAL A 407 -19.70 -2.64 0.36
C VAL A 407 -18.71 -1.95 1.27
N GLU A 408 -19.03 -0.76 1.76
CA GLU A 408 -18.24 0.06 2.66
C GLU A 408 -19.06 0.41 3.90
N VAL A 409 -18.43 0.39 5.06
CA VAL A 409 -19.01 0.79 6.34
C VAL A 409 -18.11 1.82 7.00
N GLY A 410 -18.66 2.99 7.28
CA GLY A 410 -18.04 3.97 8.16
C GLY A 410 -18.57 3.81 9.59
N ASP A 411 -17.68 3.68 10.55
CA ASP A 411 -18.01 3.54 11.96
C ASP A 411 -17.17 4.45 12.86
N ILE A 412 -17.55 4.55 14.13
CA ILE A 412 -16.79 5.25 15.15
C ILE A 412 -16.83 4.47 16.47
N ALA A 413 -15.67 4.28 17.07
CA ALA A 413 -15.51 3.73 18.40
C ALA A 413 -14.32 4.34 19.11
N MET A 414 -14.40 4.53 20.43
CA MET A 414 -13.33 5.08 21.28
C MET A 414 -12.78 6.43 20.77
N GLY A 415 -13.59 7.22 20.06
CA GLY A 415 -13.17 8.50 19.47
C GLY A 415 -12.41 8.40 18.14
N PHE A 416 -12.18 7.20 17.63
CA PHE A 416 -11.54 6.97 16.34
C PHE A 416 -12.58 6.58 15.29
N PRO A 417 -12.90 7.47 14.34
CA PRO A 417 -13.66 7.09 13.15
C PRO A 417 -12.81 6.23 12.21
N GLY A 418 -13.44 5.47 11.34
CA GLY A 418 -12.75 4.71 10.31
C GLY A 418 -13.72 4.05 9.34
N TYR A 419 -13.16 3.51 8.26
CA TYR A 419 -13.89 2.78 7.24
C TYR A 419 -13.36 1.35 7.10
N VAL A 420 -14.26 0.45 6.76
CA VAL A 420 -13.95 -0.92 6.40
C VAL A 420 -14.77 -1.26 5.16
N SER A 421 -14.14 -1.88 4.18
CA SER A 421 -14.85 -2.32 2.98
C SER A 421 -14.77 -3.84 2.79
N SER A 422 -15.67 -4.37 1.97
CA SER A 422 -15.50 -5.67 1.36
C SER A 422 -14.47 -5.58 0.23
N THR A 423 -13.97 -6.73 -0.21
CA THR A 423 -13.26 -6.79 -1.48
C THR A 423 -14.22 -6.48 -2.63
N PRO A 424 -13.73 -5.86 -3.73
CA PRO A 424 -14.55 -5.62 -4.92
C PRO A 424 -14.93 -6.94 -5.61
N GLN A 425 -16.19 -7.04 -6.01
CA GLN A 425 -16.75 -8.20 -6.70
C GLN A 425 -17.20 -7.82 -8.12
N LYS A 426 -16.86 -8.66 -9.10
CA LYS A 426 -17.37 -8.53 -10.48
C LYS A 426 -18.77 -9.11 -10.58
N LEU A 427 -19.66 -8.43 -11.32
CA LEU A 427 -21.00 -8.89 -11.63
C LEU A 427 -21.13 -9.34 -13.10
N THR A 428 -20.23 -8.91 -13.94
CA THR A 428 -20.22 -9.24 -15.37
C THR A 428 -18.88 -9.86 -15.77
N ASP A 429 -18.82 -10.44 -16.95
CA ASP A 429 -17.58 -10.93 -17.55
C ASP A 429 -16.71 -9.81 -18.15
N ALA A 430 -16.97 -8.56 -17.79
CA ALA A 430 -16.18 -7.43 -18.25
C ALA A 430 -14.68 -7.74 -18.04
N PRO A 431 -13.87 -7.62 -19.09
CA PRO A 431 -12.48 -8.04 -19.04
C PRO A 431 -11.69 -7.16 -18.07
N VAL A 432 -10.74 -7.76 -17.36
CA VAL A 432 -9.69 -7.05 -16.65
C VAL A 432 -8.41 -7.27 -17.43
N ILE A 433 -8.00 -6.30 -18.20
CA ILE A 433 -6.78 -6.38 -18.99
C ILE A 433 -5.70 -5.53 -18.32
N GLU A 434 -4.53 -6.12 -18.19
CA GLU A 434 -3.33 -5.41 -17.77
C GLU A 434 -2.88 -4.48 -18.90
N ARG A 435 -3.31 -3.22 -18.89
CA ARG A 435 -2.72 -2.20 -19.77
C ARG A 435 -1.51 -1.58 -19.10
N ARG A 436 -0.36 -1.85 -19.62
CA ARG A 436 0.83 -1.04 -19.38
C ARG A 436 0.72 0.28 -20.17
N SER A 437 -0.15 1.19 -19.76
CA SER A 437 -0.05 2.53 -20.31
C SER A 437 0.96 3.33 -19.45
N ARG A 438 2.15 3.50 -19.95
CA ARG A 438 3.01 4.63 -19.58
C ARG A 438 2.49 5.92 -20.23
N GLY A 439 1.19 6.14 -20.21
CA GLY A 439 0.58 7.40 -20.60
C GLY A 439 0.42 8.24 -19.34
N SER A 440 1.03 9.40 -19.35
CA SER A 440 0.79 10.45 -18.36
C SER A 440 -0.70 10.79 -18.38
N LEU A 441 -1.45 10.24 -17.44
CA LEU A 441 -2.75 10.81 -17.10
C LEU A 441 -2.50 12.15 -16.38
N PRO A 442 -3.33 13.16 -16.60
CA PRO A 442 -3.30 14.34 -15.77
C PRO A 442 -3.46 13.86 -14.31
N ARG A 443 -2.51 14.24 -13.46
CA ARG A 443 -2.62 14.03 -12.03
C ARG A 443 -3.78 14.89 -11.54
N LEU A 444 -4.91 14.28 -11.28
CA LEU A 444 -6.13 14.96 -10.78
C LEU A 444 -5.91 15.64 -9.41
N TRP A 445 -4.70 15.60 -8.85
CA TRP A 445 -4.35 16.06 -7.52
C TRP A 445 -2.96 16.72 -7.45
N GLU A 446 -2.62 17.55 -8.41
CA GLU A 446 -1.63 18.58 -8.11
C GLU A 446 -2.40 19.73 -7.44
N PRO A 447 -2.06 20.13 -6.21
CA PRO A 447 -2.57 21.38 -5.68
C PRO A 447 -2.17 22.46 -6.69
N SER A 448 -3.14 23.24 -7.16
CA SER A 448 -2.85 24.48 -7.89
C SER A 448 -1.91 25.31 -7.03
N GLU A 449 -0.74 25.64 -7.58
CA GLU A 449 0.22 26.60 -6.99
C GLU A 449 -0.47 27.90 -6.60
#